data_6bf545f02d52071a9fda9aca00629566
#
_entry.id   6bf545f02d52071a9fda9aca00629566
#
_cell.length_a   1.000
_cell.length_b   1.000
_cell.length_c   1.000
_cell.angle_alpha   90.00
_cell.angle_beta   90.00
_cell.angle_gamma   90.00
#
_symmetry.space_group_name_H-M   'P 1'
#
loop_
_entity.id
_entity.type
_entity.pdbx_description
1 polymer ?
#
loop_
_entity_poly.entity_id
_entity_poly.type
_entity_poly.pdbx_seq_one_letter_code
_entity_poly.pdbx_strand_id
1 'polypeptide(L)'
;MNALLLSGGRVIDPANHIDSLADVLIRDGKIAAVGPDISSQAPAVVERMDVRGLVVCPGLLDLHVHLREPGQTAKETIATGTAAAARGGFTSIVCMPNTVPAIDNAGTVALIDEVADEQGKVNVFVAGAITKGIAGEELAPIGSLKRAGVVAITDDGHCVQNNELMRRALEYAKMFDLPVMDH
;
A
#
# COMPACT_ATOMS: atom_id res chain seq x y z
N MET A 1 -6.81 -13.63 22.19
CA MET A 1 -7.71 -12.73 21.43
C MET A 1 -7.37 -11.31 21.83
N ASN A 2 -6.78 -10.55 20.93
CA ASN A 2 -6.56 -9.13 21.14
C ASN A 2 -7.78 -8.38 20.64
N ALA A 3 -8.47 -7.67 21.53
CA ALA A 3 -9.59 -6.84 21.18
C ALA A 3 -9.36 -5.40 21.64
N LEU A 4 -9.71 -4.43 20.79
CA LEU A 4 -9.63 -3.00 21.04
C LEU A 4 -10.98 -2.38 20.72
N LEU A 5 -11.54 -1.59 21.63
CA LEU A 5 -12.73 -0.80 21.43
C LEU A 5 -12.36 0.70 21.42
N LEU A 6 -12.52 1.34 20.28
CA LEU A 6 -12.45 2.79 20.13
C LEU A 6 -13.85 3.37 20.40
N SER A 7 -13.98 4.27 21.37
CA SER A 7 -15.31 4.74 21.81
C SER A 7 -15.50 6.23 21.59
N GLY A 8 -16.66 6.59 20.98
CA GLY A 8 -17.19 7.94 20.93
C GLY A 8 -16.54 8.88 19.91
N GLY A 9 -15.78 8.37 18.96
CA GLY A 9 -15.17 9.15 17.87
C GLY A 9 -16.13 9.47 16.73
N ARG A 10 -15.78 10.45 15.89
CA ARG A 10 -16.42 10.63 14.59
C ARG A 10 -15.81 9.63 13.62
N VAL A 11 -16.55 8.61 13.26
CA VAL A 11 -16.11 7.62 12.28
C VAL A 11 -16.42 8.13 10.88
N ILE A 12 -15.38 8.21 10.03
CA ILE A 12 -15.50 8.60 8.62
C ILE A 12 -15.00 7.43 7.77
N ASP A 13 -15.91 6.75 7.08
CA ASP A 13 -15.62 5.66 6.14
C ASP A 13 -16.41 5.87 4.86
N PRO A 14 -15.82 6.53 3.85
CA PRO A 14 -16.51 6.83 2.59
C PRO A 14 -16.97 5.59 1.84
N ALA A 15 -16.22 4.50 1.91
CA ALA A 15 -16.55 3.25 1.20
C ALA A 15 -17.85 2.62 1.72
N ASN A 16 -18.14 2.79 3.01
CA ASN A 16 -19.36 2.29 3.65
C ASN A 16 -20.38 3.40 3.92
N HIS A 17 -20.18 4.62 3.39
CA HIS A 17 -21.04 5.79 3.58
C HIS A 17 -21.27 6.15 5.06
N ILE A 18 -20.25 5.99 5.89
CA ILE A 18 -20.30 6.32 7.32
C ILE A 18 -19.65 7.69 7.54
N ASP A 19 -20.38 8.60 8.17
CA ASP A 19 -19.89 9.85 8.75
C ASP A 19 -20.78 10.18 9.95
N SER A 20 -20.44 9.61 11.11
CA SER A 20 -21.23 9.75 12.33
C SER A 20 -20.41 9.49 13.60
N LEU A 21 -20.94 9.89 14.75
CA LEU A 21 -20.40 9.46 16.04
C LEU A 21 -20.68 7.96 16.22
N ALA A 22 -19.64 7.18 16.42
CA ALA A 22 -19.75 5.74 16.58
C ALA A 22 -18.55 5.18 17.35
N ASP A 23 -18.72 3.94 17.81
CA ASP A 23 -17.64 3.11 18.33
C ASP A 23 -17.11 2.18 17.23
N VAL A 24 -15.84 1.78 17.34
CA VAL A 24 -15.23 0.78 16.47
C VAL A 24 -14.65 -0.35 17.31
N LEU A 25 -15.14 -1.57 17.11
CA LEU A 25 -14.60 -2.77 17.75
C LEU A 25 -13.64 -3.46 16.78
N ILE A 26 -12.40 -3.59 17.19
CA ILE A 26 -11.36 -4.34 16.48
C ILE A 26 -11.11 -5.64 17.24
N ARG A 27 -11.08 -6.76 16.53
CA ARG A 27 -10.80 -8.09 17.08
C ARG A 27 -9.84 -8.84 16.16
N ASP A 28 -8.74 -9.31 16.73
CA ASP A 28 -7.71 -10.07 16.02
C ASP A 28 -7.24 -9.35 14.71
N GLY A 29 -7.01 -8.03 14.81
CA GLY A 29 -6.54 -7.18 13.71
C GLY A 29 -7.57 -6.83 12.64
N LYS A 30 -8.87 -7.15 12.86
CA LYS A 30 -9.96 -6.87 11.93
C LYS A 30 -11.06 -6.04 12.59
N ILE A 31 -11.71 -5.17 11.81
CA ILE A 31 -12.91 -4.45 12.26
C ILE A 31 -14.03 -5.48 12.39
N ALA A 32 -14.50 -5.69 13.62
CA ALA A 32 -15.56 -6.63 13.95
C ALA A 32 -16.94 -5.96 13.95
N ALA A 33 -17.02 -4.69 14.36
CA ALA A 33 -18.25 -3.92 14.34
C ALA A 33 -17.95 -2.42 14.31
N VAL A 34 -18.86 -1.66 13.70
CA VAL A 34 -18.90 -0.19 13.73
C VAL A 34 -20.35 0.23 14.01
N GLY A 35 -20.57 1.10 14.96
CA GLY A 35 -21.91 1.60 15.26
C GLY A 35 -22.00 2.30 16.61
N PRO A 36 -23.11 2.94 16.91
CA PRO A 36 -23.34 3.54 18.23
C PRO A 36 -23.49 2.45 19.29
N ASP A 37 -22.96 2.71 20.47
CA ASP A 37 -23.18 1.91 21.69
C ASP A 37 -22.90 0.39 21.54
N ILE A 38 -21.88 0.02 20.76
CA ILE A 38 -21.52 -1.40 20.54
C ILE A 38 -20.65 -2.00 21.66
N SER A 39 -20.48 -1.29 22.77
CA SER A 39 -19.65 -1.73 23.89
C SER A 39 -20.09 -3.08 24.47
N SER A 40 -21.38 -3.44 24.37
CA SER A 40 -21.93 -4.73 24.79
C SER A 40 -21.48 -5.91 23.89
N GLN A 41 -21.02 -5.64 22.67
CA GLN A 41 -20.51 -6.65 21.76
C GLN A 41 -19.01 -6.95 21.99
N ALA A 42 -18.36 -6.12 22.80
CA ALA A 42 -16.96 -6.31 23.15
C ALA A 42 -16.80 -7.50 24.13
N PRO A 43 -15.74 -8.29 24.01
CA PRO A 43 -15.44 -9.35 24.95
C PRO A 43 -15.19 -8.79 26.36
N ALA A 44 -15.29 -9.63 27.37
CA ALA A 44 -15.06 -9.22 28.77
C ALA A 44 -13.66 -8.64 28.98
N VAL A 45 -12.67 -9.14 28.23
CA VAL A 45 -11.31 -8.62 28.21
C VAL A 45 -11.11 -7.87 26.88
N VAL A 46 -11.15 -6.54 26.94
CA VAL A 46 -10.98 -5.64 25.79
C VAL A 46 -10.20 -4.41 26.23
N GLU A 47 -9.21 -4.02 25.45
CA GLU A 47 -8.57 -2.71 25.58
C GLU A 47 -9.57 -1.63 25.14
N ARG A 48 -9.68 -0.54 25.90
CA ARG A 48 -10.60 0.56 25.59
C ARG A 48 -9.83 1.85 25.39
N MET A 49 -10.12 2.52 24.29
CA MET A 49 -9.56 3.83 23.98
C MET A 49 -10.70 4.84 23.80
N ASP A 50 -10.70 5.89 24.59
CA ASP A 50 -11.61 7.02 24.42
C ASP A 50 -11.10 7.90 23.29
N VAL A 51 -11.86 7.98 22.22
CA VAL A 51 -11.54 8.79 21.04
C VAL A 51 -12.57 9.90 20.80
N ARG A 52 -13.26 10.35 21.87
CA ARG A 52 -14.18 11.48 21.79
C ARG A 52 -13.47 12.75 21.34
N GLY A 53 -14.07 13.44 20.37
CA GLY A 53 -13.49 14.64 19.76
C GLY A 53 -12.41 14.36 18.70
N LEU A 54 -12.10 13.07 18.46
CA LEU A 54 -11.18 12.65 17.41
C LEU A 54 -11.94 12.07 16.22
N VAL A 55 -11.26 12.03 15.08
CA VAL A 55 -11.73 11.34 13.86
C VAL A 55 -11.10 9.96 13.81
N VAL A 56 -11.91 8.96 13.57
CA VAL A 56 -11.50 7.59 13.28
C VAL A 56 -11.81 7.32 11.80
N CYS A 57 -10.79 7.04 11.01
CA CYS A 57 -10.95 6.79 9.58
C CYS A 57 -10.03 5.65 9.13
N PRO A 58 -10.24 5.07 7.93
CA PRO A 58 -9.26 4.17 7.33
C PRO A 58 -7.88 4.81 7.31
N GLY A 59 -6.85 3.99 7.47
CA GLY A 59 -5.47 4.47 7.42
C GLY A 59 -5.14 5.14 6.09
N LEU A 60 -4.31 6.17 6.13
CA LEU A 60 -3.88 6.87 4.92
C LEU A 60 -3.03 5.95 4.04
N LEU A 61 -3.19 6.09 2.73
CA LEU A 61 -2.44 5.38 1.72
C LEU A 61 -1.65 6.38 0.89
N ASP A 62 -0.32 6.20 0.80
CA ASP A 62 0.53 6.95 -0.12
C ASP A 62 0.81 6.11 -1.36
N LEU A 63 0.38 6.60 -2.51
CA LEU A 63 0.48 5.85 -3.78
C LEU A 63 1.83 6.00 -4.47
N HIS A 64 2.75 6.82 -3.95
CA HIS A 64 4.01 7.12 -4.64
C HIS A 64 5.14 7.41 -3.65
N VAL A 65 5.90 6.38 -3.28
CA VAL A 65 7.07 6.53 -2.40
C VAL A 65 8.30 5.85 -2.97
N HIS A 66 9.48 6.31 -2.54
CA HIS A 66 10.76 5.74 -2.94
C HIS A 66 11.46 5.10 -1.76
N LEU A 67 11.43 3.77 -1.66
CA LEU A 67 12.12 3.06 -0.59
C LEU A 67 13.60 2.80 -0.90
N ARG A 68 14.03 3.01 -2.17
CA ARG A 68 15.43 2.94 -2.60
C ARG A 68 16.14 1.59 -2.37
N GLU A 69 15.44 0.61 -1.91
CA GLU A 69 15.92 -0.75 -1.69
C GLU A 69 15.20 -1.71 -2.65
N PRO A 70 15.96 -2.52 -3.40
CA PRO A 70 17.40 -2.74 -3.35
C PRO A 70 18.25 -1.66 -4.03
N GLY A 71 19.57 -1.67 -3.69
CA GLY A 71 20.66 -1.03 -4.43
C GLY A 71 20.95 0.43 -4.15
N GLN A 72 20.09 1.14 -3.42
CA GLN A 72 20.31 2.55 -3.06
C GLN A 72 20.08 2.80 -1.55
N THR A 73 20.36 1.81 -0.71
CA THR A 73 20.10 1.80 0.74
C THR A 73 20.79 2.92 1.52
N ALA A 74 21.81 3.56 0.94
CA ALA A 74 22.42 4.76 1.53
C ALA A 74 21.48 5.99 1.48
N LYS A 75 20.43 5.98 0.64
CA LYS A 75 19.46 7.07 0.53
C LYS A 75 18.23 6.82 1.40
N GLU A 76 17.71 5.59 1.37
CA GLU A 76 16.53 5.14 2.10
C GLU A 76 16.52 3.61 2.14
N THR A 77 15.85 3.02 3.13
CA THR A 77 15.57 1.59 3.23
C THR A 77 14.08 1.34 3.44
N ILE A 78 13.63 0.12 3.22
CA ILE A 78 12.25 -0.29 3.53
C ILE A 78 11.95 -0.04 5.02
N ALA A 79 12.89 -0.36 5.91
CA ALA A 79 12.73 -0.14 7.34
C ALA A 79 12.53 1.35 7.70
N THR A 80 13.38 2.24 7.16
CA THR A 80 13.34 3.68 7.50
C THR A 80 12.20 4.40 6.80
N GLY A 81 11.93 4.10 5.52
CA GLY A 81 10.82 4.70 4.77
C GLY A 81 9.46 4.30 5.34
N THR A 82 9.28 3.02 5.71
CA THR A 82 8.04 2.56 6.36
C THR A 82 7.86 3.14 7.77
N ALA A 83 8.95 3.35 8.52
CA ALA A 83 8.90 4.03 9.81
C ALA A 83 8.50 5.51 9.66
N ALA A 84 9.01 6.20 8.62
CA ALA A 84 8.61 7.57 8.30
C ALA A 84 7.12 7.64 7.89
N ALA A 85 6.64 6.71 7.08
CA ALA A 85 5.23 6.59 6.70
C ALA A 85 4.33 6.40 7.93
N ALA A 86 4.67 5.46 8.82
CA ALA A 86 3.94 5.24 10.07
C ALA A 86 3.91 6.51 10.94
N ARG A 87 5.03 7.23 11.03
CA ARG A 87 5.11 8.49 11.76
C ARG A 87 4.22 9.58 11.16
N GLY A 88 4.03 9.56 9.84
CA GLY A 88 3.14 10.47 9.10
C GLY A 88 1.66 10.07 9.16
N GLY A 89 1.31 8.93 9.78
CA GLY A 89 -0.07 8.44 9.86
C GLY A 89 -0.50 7.59 8.65
N PHE A 90 0.43 7.22 7.77
CA PHE A 90 0.17 6.30 6.69
C PHE A 90 0.24 4.86 7.20
N THR A 91 -0.72 4.04 6.78
CA THR A 91 -0.78 2.61 7.11
C THR A 91 -0.42 1.72 5.93
N SER A 92 -0.36 2.30 4.75
CA SER A 92 -0.03 1.61 3.50
C SER A 92 0.70 2.56 2.55
N ILE A 93 1.63 2.01 1.79
CA ILE A 93 2.40 2.76 0.79
C ILE A 93 2.59 1.92 -0.46
N VAL A 94 2.75 2.58 -1.63
CA VAL A 94 3.13 1.93 -2.89
C VAL A 94 4.53 2.40 -3.27
N CYS A 95 5.49 1.46 -3.30
CA CYS A 95 6.87 1.79 -3.67
C CYS A 95 7.08 1.76 -5.17
N MET A 96 7.84 2.75 -5.65
CA MET A 96 8.15 2.94 -7.08
C MET A 96 9.28 2.01 -7.55
N PRO A 97 9.29 1.64 -8.85
CA PRO A 97 10.19 0.61 -9.37
C PRO A 97 11.60 1.07 -9.68
N ASN A 98 11.94 2.34 -9.47
CA ASN A 98 13.24 2.92 -9.82
C ASN A 98 14.35 2.62 -8.79
N THR A 99 14.50 1.36 -8.45
CA THR A 99 15.56 0.76 -7.64
C THR A 99 16.74 0.28 -8.50
N VAL A 100 17.75 -0.34 -7.90
CA VAL A 100 18.90 -0.93 -8.62
C VAL A 100 19.13 -2.36 -8.10
N PRO A 101 18.73 -3.40 -8.86
CA PRO A 101 18.05 -3.34 -10.17
C PRO A 101 16.64 -2.76 -10.09
N ALA A 102 16.10 -2.34 -11.23
CA ALA A 102 14.71 -1.93 -11.34
C ALA A 102 13.75 -3.07 -11.01
N ILE A 103 12.53 -2.74 -10.56
CA ILE A 103 11.50 -3.75 -10.26
C ILE A 103 10.82 -4.17 -11.56
N ASP A 104 11.52 -4.87 -12.40
CA ASP A 104 11.05 -5.34 -13.71
C ASP A 104 10.93 -6.86 -13.82
N ASN A 105 11.11 -7.57 -12.70
CA ASN A 105 11.03 -9.02 -12.63
C ASN A 105 10.49 -9.51 -11.29
N ALA A 106 9.97 -10.74 -11.25
CA ALA A 106 9.36 -11.33 -10.07
C ALA A 106 10.32 -11.53 -8.89
N GLY A 107 11.62 -11.73 -9.17
CA GLY A 107 12.62 -11.94 -8.10
C GLY A 107 12.84 -10.66 -7.28
N THR A 108 12.88 -9.50 -7.95
CA THR A 108 13.00 -8.21 -7.24
C THR A 108 11.76 -7.91 -6.42
N VAL A 109 10.55 -8.25 -6.91
CA VAL A 109 9.30 -8.12 -6.13
C VAL A 109 9.37 -8.98 -4.88
N ALA A 110 9.71 -10.27 -5.02
CA ALA A 110 9.79 -11.20 -3.89
C ALA A 110 10.81 -10.74 -2.82
N LEU A 111 11.94 -10.19 -3.24
CA LEU A 111 12.94 -9.63 -2.32
C LEU A 111 12.36 -8.45 -1.50
N ILE A 112 11.62 -7.56 -2.16
CA ILE A 112 11.01 -6.41 -1.48
C ILE A 112 9.95 -6.87 -0.49
N ASP A 113 9.10 -7.83 -0.88
CA ASP A 113 8.07 -8.39 -0.01
C ASP A 113 8.69 -9.06 1.22
N GLU A 114 9.76 -9.85 1.05
CA GLU A 114 10.48 -10.49 2.16
C GLU A 114 11.04 -9.46 3.15
N VAL A 115 11.72 -8.42 2.65
CA VAL A 115 12.27 -7.36 3.51
C VAL A 115 11.16 -6.54 4.17
N ALA A 116 10.05 -6.28 3.45
CA ALA A 116 8.91 -5.57 4.01
C ALA A 116 8.21 -6.36 5.11
N ASP A 117 8.08 -7.68 4.96
CA ASP A 117 7.51 -8.56 5.98
C ASP A 117 8.39 -8.61 7.25
N GLU A 118 9.71 -8.59 7.09
CA GLU A 118 10.64 -8.65 8.22
C GLU A 118 10.80 -7.30 8.94
N GLN A 119 10.88 -6.20 8.20
CA GLN A 119 11.34 -4.91 8.71
C GLN A 119 10.32 -3.79 8.58
N GLY A 120 9.29 -3.95 7.74
CA GLY A 120 8.27 -2.94 7.48
C GLY A 120 7.46 -2.58 8.72
N LYS A 121 7.05 -1.31 8.80
CA LYS A 121 6.18 -0.78 9.86
C LYS A 121 4.76 -0.51 9.38
N VAL A 122 4.55 -0.49 8.07
CA VAL A 122 3.26 -0.32 7.40
C VAL A 122 3.19 -1.31 6.24
N ASN A 123 1.99 -1.49 5.67
CA ASN A 123 1.86 -2.34 4.47
C ASN A 123 2.62 -1.73 3.31
N VAL A 124 3.45 -2.52 2.65
CA VAL A 124 4.18 -2.13 1.45
C VAL A 124 3.57 -2.84 0.26
N PHE A 125 3.11 -2.07 -0.71
CA PHE A 125 2.69 -2.57 -2.01
C PHE A 125 3.72 -2.16 -3.06
N VAL A 126 3.90 -2.98 -4.08
CA VAL A 126 4.96 -2.79 -5.08
C VAL A 126 4.36 -2.35 -6.41
N ALA A 127 4.87 -1.27 -6.98
CA ALA A 127 4.69 -0.96 -8.40
C ALA A 127 5.82 -1.61 -9.21
N GLY A 128 5.48 -2.31 -10.29
CA GLY A 128 6.46 -2.85 -11.23
C GLY A 128 6.79 -1.87 -12.36
N ALA A 129 7.91 -2.07 -13.04
CA ALA A 129 8.25 -1.28 -14.21
C ALA A 129 7.35 -1.62 -15.42
N ILE A 130 7.04 -0.63 -16.26
CA ILE A 130 6.40 -0.83 -17.57
C ILE A 130 7.38 -1.48 -18.52
N THR A 131 8.62 -0.98 -18.53
CA THR A 131 9.68 -1.43 -19.43
C THR A 131 10.85 -2.05 -18.68
N LYS A 132 11.58 -2.94 -19.31
CA LYS A 132 12.79 -3.54 -18.75
C LYS A 132 13.82 -2.46 -18.40
N GLY A 133 14.30 -2.50 -17.15
CA GLY A 133 15.27 -1.52 -16.67
C GLY A 133 14.78 -0.07 -16.68
N ILE A 134 13.47 0.17 -16.86
CA ILE A 134 12.92 1.54 -17.04
C ILE A 134 13.59 2.25 -18.24
N ALA A 135 13.90 1.50 -19.30
CA ALA A 135 14.64 2.02 -20.46
C ALA A 135 13.72 2.59 -21.56
N GLY A 136 12.40 2.32 -21.51
CA GLY A 136 11.45 2.77 -22.53
C GLY A 136 11.54 2.02 -23.86
N GLU A 137 12.23 0.88 -23.92
CA GLU A 137 12.55 0.16 -25.16
C GLU A 137 11.77 -1.15 -25.33
N GLU A 138 11.63 -1.95 -24.26
CA GLU A 138 11.00 -3.26 -24.28
C GLU A 138 10.10 -3.43 -23.04
N LEU A 139 8.90 -4.01 -23.22
CA LEU A 139 8.00 -4.26 -22.09
C LEU A 139 8.62 -5.20 -21.07
N ALA A 140 8.46 -4.87 -19.80
CA ALA A 140 8.67 -5.78 -18.71
C ALA A 140 7.65 -6.95 -18.78
N PRO A 141 7.93 -8.09 -18.16
CA PRO A 141 7.01 -9.23 -18.15
C PRO A 141 5.81 -8.99 -17.22
N ILE A 142 4.93 -8.04 -17.58
CA ILE A 142 3.80 -7.51 -16.78
C ILE A 142 2.97 -8.64 -16.16
N GLY A 143 2.66 -9.70 -16.92
CA GLY A 143 1.93 -10.83 -16.39
C GLY A 143 2.68 -11.62 -15.30
N SER A 144 4.01 -11.65 -15.33
CA SER A 144 4.84 -12.23 -14.28
C SER A 144 4.89 -11.32 -13.04
N LEU A 145 5.02 -10.03 -13.26
CA LEU A 145 4.96 -9.02 -12.19
C LEU A 145 3.62 -9.07 -11.45
N LYS A 146 2.49 -9.16 -12.19
CA LYS A 146 1.16 -9.31 -11.58
C LYS A 146 1.08 -10.56 -10.70
N ARG A 147 1.57 -11.71 -11.19
CA ARG A 147 1.58 -12.95 -10.39
C ARG A 147 2.48 -12.86 -9.17
N ALA A 148 3.52 -12.02 -9.24
CA ALA A 148 4.39 -11.74 -8.11
C ALA A 148 3.80 -10.75 -7.09
N GLY A 149 2.64 -10.12 -7.39
CA GLY A 149 1.93 -9.29 -6.42
C GLY A 149 1.94 -7.79 -6.69
N VAL A 150 2.53 -7.31 -7.82
CA VAL A 150 2.50 -5.86 -8.08
C VAL A 150 1.07 -5.35 -8.23
N VAL A 151 0.83 -4.15 -7.71
CA VAL A 151 -0.49 -3.51 -7.68
C VAL A 151 -0.67 -2.47 -8.78
N ALA A 152 0.41 -2.00 -9.39
CA ALA A 152 0.43 -1.04 -10.49
C ALA A 152 1.70 -1.21 -11.32
N ILE A 153 1.77 -0.58 -12.49
CA ILE A 153 3.01 -0.46 -13.27
C ILE A 153 3.29 0.99 -13.64
N THR A 154 4.58 1.34 -13.64
CA THR A 154 5.08 2.68 -13.97
C THR A 154 6.55 2.63 -14.36
N ASP A 155 6.99 3.54 -15.22
CA ASP A 155 8.41 3.83 -15.43
C ASP A 155 8.75 5.16 -14.73
N ASP A 156 8.56 5.19 -13.43
CA ASP A 156 8.68 6.37 -12.60
C ASP A 156 9.96 7.17 -12.87
N GLY A 157 9.78 8.49 -13.13
CA GLY A 157 10.82 9.41 -13.54
C GLY A 157 11.12 9.40 -15.05
N HIS A 158 10.59 8.46 -15.81
CA HIS A 158 10.83 8.29 -17.25
C HIS A 158 9.55 7.94 -17.99
N CYS A 159 8.86 8.93 -18.55
CA CYS A 159 7.67 8.65 -19.38
C CYS A 159 8.05 7.78 -20.59
N VAL A 160 7.28 6.75 -20.88
CA VAL A 160 7.46 5.93 -22.08
C VAL A 160 7.14 6.76 -23.33
N GLN A 161 8.17 7.18 -24.06
CA GLN A 161 8.02 8.07 -25.22
C GLN A 161 7.50 7.38 -26.48
N ASN A 162 7.62 6.05 -26.56
CA ASN A 162 7.12 5.27 -27.68
C ASN A 162 5.63 4.99 -27.52
N ASN A 163 4.79 5.67 -28.30
CA ASN A 163 3.34 5.54 -28.24
C ASN A 163 2.83 4.11 -28.51
N GLU A 164 3.49 3.37 -29.42
CA GLU A 164 3.14 1.98 -29.71
C GLU A 164 3.44 1.07 -28.51
N LEU A 165 4.59 1.30 -27.87
CA LEU A 165 4.98 0.55 -26.67
C LEU A 165 4.02 0.85 -25.51
N MET A 166 3.69 2.12 -25.28
CA MET A 166 2.73 2.53 -24.24
C MET A 166 1.34 1.93 -24.50
N ARG A 167 0.87 1.97 -25.75
CA ARG A 167 -0.40 1.34 -26.12
C ARG A 167 -0.40 -0.14 -25.78
N ARG A 168 0.65 -0.88 -26.12
CA ARG A 168 0.78 -2.30 -25.78
C ARG A 168 0.85 -2.55 -24.28
N ALA A 169 1.54 -1.67 -23.53
CA ALA A 169 1.56 -1.72 -22.08
C ALA A 169 0.17 -1.61 -21.48
N LEU A 170 -0.62 -0.63 -21.94
CA LEU A 170 -2.02 -0.43 -21.50
C LEU A 170 -2.92 -1.63 -21.84
N GLU A 171 -2.81 -2.15 -23.09
CA GLU A 171 -3.57 -3.33 -23.52
C GLU A 171 -3.22 -4.56 -22.67
N TYR A 172 -1.94 -4.75 -22.36
CA TYR A 172 -1.46 -5.88 -21.57
C TYR A 172 -1.83 -5.73 -20.07
N ALA A 173 -1.65 -4.55 -19.50
CA ALA A 173 -2.02 -4.25 -18.12
C ALA A 173 -3.52 -4.45 -17.88
N LYS A 174 -4.37 -4.05 -18.84
CA LYS A 174 -5.81 -4.24 -18.79
C LYS A 174 -6.23 -5.71 -18.64
N MET A 175 -5.46 -6.65 -19.21
CA MET A 175 -5.76 -8.09 -19.07
C MET A 175 -5.65 -8.59 -17.62
N PHE A 176 -4.94 -7.86 -16.78
CA PHE A 176 -4.67 -8.19 -15.39
C PHE A 176 -5.29 -7.21 -14.39
N ASP A 177 -6.12 -6.29 -14.87
CA ASP A 177 -6.69 -5.22 -14.05
C ASP A 177 -5.61 -4.45 -13.27
N LEU A 178 -4.51 -4.13 -13.95
CA LEU A 178 -3.42 -3.34 -13.41
C LEU A 178 -3.53 -1.88 -13.88
N PRO A 179 -3.57 -0.91 -12.96
CA PRO A 179 -3.43 0.49 -13.32
C PRO A 179 -2.02 0.78 -13.86
N VAL A 180 -1.97 1.66 -14.85
CA VAL A 180 -0.72 2.23 -15.36
C VAL A 180 -0.62 3.65 -14.84
N MET A 181 0.46 3.95 -14.15
CA MET A 181 0.79 5.28 -13.65
C MET A 181 1.84 5.89 -14.58
N ASP A 182 1.49 6.94 -15.29
CA ASP A 182 2.46 7.73 -16.07
C ASP A 182 3.01 8.88 -15.22
N HIS A 183 4.25 9.30 -15.49
CA HIS A 183 4.94 10.26 -14.63
C HIS A 183 5.25 11.54 -15.39
#